data_a00bcb24c87af26c74c133252c719060
#
_entry.id   a00bcb24c87af26c74c133252c719060
#
_cell.length_a   1.000
_cell.length_b   1.000
_cell.length_c   1.000
_cell.angle_alpha   90.00
_cell.angle_beta   90.00
_cell.angle_gamma   90.00
#
_symmetry.space_group_name_H-M   'P 1'
#
loop_
_entity.id
_entity.type
_entity.pdbx_description
1 polymer ?
#
loop_
_entity_poly.entity_id
_entity_poly.type
_entity_poly.pdbx_seq_one_letter_code
_entity_poly.pdbx_strand_id
1 'polypeptide(L)'
;MRVGIIGGGAAGLAAAYELTKRGHYAEVFERAPFLGGQASTFTVGGGQLERGYHHLFVSDVAITELIHELGLGDKLAWLESKVGLYHGGTIWSFSTPMDLLRFKPLSMLQRLRVGWWTFVLQKTKNWRKFEDVTARDWL
;
A
#
# COMPACT_ATOMS: atom_id res chain seq x y z
N MET A 1 3.80 25.31 21.19
CA MET A 1 2.75 25.91 20.30
C MET A 1 1.50 25.07 20.37
N ARG A 2 0.35 25.66 19.94
CA ARG A 2 -0.89 24.92 19.72
C ARG A 2 -1.06 24.75 18.21
N VAL A 3 -1.33 23.52 17.76
CA VAL A 3 -1.45 23.18 16.32
C VAL A 3 -2.78 22.46 16.11
N GLY A 4 -3.60 22.98 15.19
CA GLY A 4 -4.81 22.32 14.71
C GLY A 4 -4.50 21.46 13.51
N ILE A 5 -4.98 20.21 13.51
CA ILE A 5 -4.78 19.23 12.44
C ILE A 5 -6.14 18.88 11.86
N ILE A 6 -6.32 19.03 10.56
CA ILE A 6 -7.56 18.70 9.87
C ILE A 6 -7.43 17.27 9.31
N GLY A 7 -8.30 16.39 9.79
CA GLY A 7 -8.37 14.98 9.41
C GLY A 7 -7.71 14.04 10.42
N GLY A 8 -8.49 13.09 10.92
CA GLY A 8 -8.09 12.05 11.89
C GLY A 8 -7.73 10.71 11.22
N GLY A 9 -7.23 10.73 9.98
CA GLY A 9 -6.64 9.56 9.33
C GLY A 9 -5.22 9.29 9.82
N ALA A 10 -4.55 8.26 9.26
CA ALA A 10 -3.21 7.84 9.67
C ALA A 10 -2.20 9.01 9.68
N ALA A 11 -2.19 9.83 8.63
CA ALA A 11 -1.29 10.98 8.52
C ALA A 11 -1.53 12.05 9.60
N GLY A 12 -2.80 12.41 9.85
CA GLY A 12 -3.14 13.40 10.87
C GLY A 12 -2.87 12.92 12.29
N LEU A 13 -3.12 11.66 12.57
CA LEU A 13 -2.82 11.03 13.86
C LEU A 13 -1.31 10.92 14.10
N ALA A 14 -0.54 10.51 13.08
CA ALA A 14 0.92 10.48 13.17
C ALA A 14 1.51 11.88 13.40
N ALA A 15 0.99 12.90 12.69
CA ALA A 15 1.41 14.28 12.90
C ALA A 15 1.10 14.77 14.33
N ALA A 16 -0.10 14.46 14.85
CA ALA A 16 -0.48 14.80 16.23
C ALA A 16 0.45 14.12 17.24
N TYR A 17 0.75 12.85 17.04
CA TYR A 17 1.66 12.08 17.88
C TYR A 17 3.06 12.69 17.91
N GLU A 18 3.64 12.98 16.74
CA GLU A 18 4.96 13.58 16.63
C GLU A 18 5.04 14.99 17.25
N LEU A 19 4.02 15.81 17.07
CA LEU A 19 3.95 17.13 17.68
C LEU A 19 3.89 17.02 19.22
N THR A 20 3.11 16.08 19.73
CA THR A 20 2.99 15.85 21.18
C THR A 20 4.30 15.36 21.78
N LYS A 21 5.02 14.46 21.11
CA LYS A 21 6.38 14.04 21.51
C LYS A 21 7.35 15.22 21.63
N ARG A 22 7.19 16.22 20.77
CA ARG A 22 8.02 17.44 20.78
C ARG A 22 7.54 18.51 21.76
N GLY A 23 6.60 18.19 22.65
CA GLY A 23 6.07 19.10 23.67
C GLY A 23 5.10 20.14 23.13
N HIS A 24 4.51 19.91 21.98
CA HIS A 24 3.48 20.78 21.42
C HIS A 24 2.08 20.26 21.78
N TYR A 25 1.10 21.16 21.85
CA TYR A 25 -0.30 20.80 21.97
C TYR A 25 -0.87 20.60 20.57
N ALA A 26 -1.40 19.40 20.27
CA ALA A 26 -2.03 19.07 19.01
C ALA A 26 -3.53 18.80 19.23
N GLU A 27 -4.37 19.36 18.36
CA GLU A 27 -5.81 19.16 18.36
C GLU A 27 -6.24 18.69 16.98
N VAL A 28 -6.90 17.52 16.90
CA VAL A 28 -7.31 16.90 15.64
C VAL A 28 -8.79 17.17 15.42
N PHE A 29 -9.12 17.74 14.27
CA PHE A 29 -10.48 18.00 13.81
C PHE A 29 -10.85 16.96 12.75
N GLU A 30 -11.76 16.04 13.10
CA GLU A 30 -12.25 15.00 12.20
C GLU A 30 -13.75 15.18 11.95
N ARG A 31 -14.15 15.09 10.69
CA ARG A 31 -15.55 15.22 10.27
C ARG A 31 -16.36 13.96 10.56
N ALA A 32 -15.73 12.79 10.44
CA ALA A 32 -16.41 11.52 10.71
C ALA A 32 -16.54 11.28 12.23
N PRO A 33 -17.53 10.52 12.68
CA PRO A 33 -17.69 10.15 14.10
C PRO A 33 -16.67 9.09 14.55
N PHE A 34 -15.62 8.83 13.77
CA PHE A 34 -14.57 7.85 14.08
C PHE A 34 -13.22 8.35 13.53
N LEU A 35 -12.13 7.85 14.11
CA LEU A 35 -10.77 8.11 13.66
C LEU A 35 -10.25 6.98 12.77
N GLY A 36 -9.10 7.20 12.12
CA GLY A 36 -8.41 6.20 11.30
C GLY A 36 -8.59 6.41 9.80
N GLY A 37 -9.60 7.19 9.37
CA GLY A 37 -9.83 7.45 7.94
C GLY A 37 -10.03 6.15 7.15
N GLN A 38 -9.26 5.94 6.10
CA GLN A 38 -9.32 4.71 5.27
C GLN A 38 -8.84 3.45 6.02
N ALA A 39 -7.98 3.60 7.02
CA ALA A 39 -7.52 2.49 7.86
C ALA A 39 -8.52 2.10 8.95
N SER A 40 -9.61 2.87 9.11
CA SER A 40 -10.67 2.49 10.05
C SER A 40 -11.45 1.28 9.54
N THR A 41 -12.04 0.54 10.49
CA THR A 41 -12.81 -0.67 10.19
C THR A 41 -14.30 -0.47 10.46
N PHE A 42 -15.10 -1.41 9.99
CA PHE A 42 -16.52 -1.57 10.35
C PHE A 42 -16.85 -3.05 10.49
N THR A 43 -17.85 -3.36 11.28
CA THR A 43 -18.25 -4.74 11.53
C THR A 43 -19.20 -5.23 10.44
N VAL A 44 -18.90 -6.38 9.86
CA VAL A 44 -19.77 -7.08 8.91
C VAL A 44 -19.63 -8.59 9.09
N GLY A 45 -20.74 -9.31 9.14
CA GLY A 45 -20.74 -10.77 9.25
C GLY A 45 -20.01 -11.32 10.49
N GLY A 46 -19.95 -10.56 11.59
CA GLY A 46 -19.23 -10.95 12.81
C GLY A 46 -17.72 -10.71 12.77
N GLY A 47 -17.18 -10.18 11.67
CA GLY A 47 -15.78 -9.81 11.51
C GLY A 47 -15.59 -8.30 11.35
N GLN A 48 -14.31 -7.88 11.29
CA GLN A 48 -13.93 -6.50 10.99
C GLN A 48 -13.46 -6.42 9.54
N LEU A 49 -13.99 -5.44 8.79
CA LEU A 49 -13.57 -5.14 7.43
C LEU A 49 -13.07 -3.70 7.36
N GLU A 50 -12.00 -3.46 6.66
CA GLU A 50 -11.42 -2.14 6.45
C GLU A 50 -12.29 -1.30 5.51
N ARG A 51 -12.38 0.02 5.79
CA ARG A 51 -13.16 0.96 4.96
C ARG A 51 -12.48 1.30 3.66
N GLY A 52 -11.18 1.26 3.63
CA GLY A 52 -10.35 1.51 2.45
C GLY A 52 -9.31 0.43 2.28
N TYR A 53 -9.13 -0.01 1.04
CA TYR A 53 -8.04 -0.92 0.71
C TYR A 53 -6.70 -0.23 0.95
N HIS A 54 -5.86 -0.84 1.76
CA HIS A 54 -4.50 -0.38 1.99
C HIS A 54 -3.56 -1.56 2.19
N HIS A 55 -2.32 -1.36 1.84
CA HIS A 55 -1.23 -2.30 2.07
C HIS A 55 -0.10 -1.65 2.83
N LEU A 56 0.59 -2.45 3.61
CA LEU A 56 1.86 -2.13 4.21
C LEU A 56 2.93 -3.02 3.57
N PHE A 57 3.98 -2.40 3.07
CA PHE A 57 5.12 -3.13 2.52
C PHE A 57 6.26 -3.19 3.54
N VAL A 58 7.08 -4.22 3.44
CA VAL A 58 8.29 -4.35 4.28
C VAL A 58 9.24 -3.17 4.12
N SER A 59 9.19 -2.49 2.96
CA SER A 59 9.96 -1.28 2.66
C SER A 59 9.43 0.00 3.33
N ASP A 60 8.24 -0.04 3.93
CA ASP A 60 7.61 1.13 4.54
C ASP A 60 8.14 1.32 5.98
N VAL A 61 9.41 1.71 6.06
CA VAL A 61 10.18 1.78 7.32
C VAL A 61 9.53 2.71 8.34
N ALA A 62 9.11 3.91 7.92
CA ALA A 62 8.58 4.91 8.84
C ALA A 62 7.33 4.45 9.60
N ILE A 63 6.41 3.73 8.94
CA ILE A 63 5.20 3.22 9.61
C ILE A 63 5.51 1.99 10.46
N THR A 64 6.43 1.13 10.04
CA THR A 64 6.85 -0.01 10.85
C THR A 64 7.56 0.42 12.12
N GLU A 65 8.42 1.43 12.05
CA GLU A 65 9.06 2.05 13.23
C GLU A 65 8.00 2.65 14.17
N LEU A 66 7.02 3.39 13.65
CA LEU A 66 5.94 3.95 14.45
C LEU A 66 5.10 2.86 15.14
N ILE A 67 4.80 1.74 14.45
CA ILE A 67 4.09 0.61 15.04
C ILE A 67 4.88 0.03 16.23
N HIS A 68 6.18 -0.14 16.08
CA HIS A 68 7.05 -0.62 17.17
C HIS A 68 7.13 0.39 18.31
N GLU A 69 7.25 1.67 18.00
CA GLU A 69 7.28 2.75 19.01
C GLU A 69 5.99 2.82 19.83
N LEU A 70 4.85 2.54 19.20
CA LEU A 70 3.54 2.45 19.87
C LEU A 70 3.36 1.15 20.68
N GLY A 71 4.36 0.25 20.72
CA GLY A 71 4.26 -1.03 21.40
C GLY A 71 3.34 -2.05 20.72
N LEU A 72 3.11 -1.89 19.43
CA LEU A 72 2.22 -2.76 18.64
C LEU A 72 2.98 -3.74 17.74
N GLY A 73 4.31 -3.82 17.87
CA GLY A 73 5.16 -4.67 17.00
C GLY A 73 4.72 -6.14 16.99
N ASP A 74 4.34 -6.70 18.14
CA ASP A 74 3.88 -8.09 18.25
C ASP A 74 2.55 -8.36 17.53
N LYS A 75 1.81 -7.30 17.17
CA LYS A 75 0.56 -7.40 16.41
C LYS A 75 0.76 -7.28 14.91
N LEU A 76 1.97 -6.90 14.46
CA LEU A 76 2.31 -6.79 13.05
C LEU A 76 2.66 -8.16 12.50
N ALA A 77 1.81 -8.67 11.61
CA ALA A 77 2.06 -9.94 10.92
C ALA A 77 2.31 -9.69 9.43
N TRP A 78 3.44 -10.18 8.93
CA TRP A 78 3.76 -10.16 7.51
C TRP A 78 3.18 -11.37 6.82
N LEU A 79 2.26 -11.16 5.88
CA LEU A 79 1.63 -12.21 5.11
C LEU A 79 2.13 -12.17 3.66
N GLU A 80 2.42 -13.35 3.11
CA GLU A 80 2.76 -13.46 1.70
C GLU A 80 1.54 -13.13 0.85
N SER A 81 1.64 -12.08 0.05
CA SER A 81 0.57 -11.67 -0.87
C SER A 81 0.57 -12.55 -2.12
N LYS A 82 -0.58 -13.12 -2.44
CA LYS A 82 -0.80 -13.87 -3.69
C LYS A 82 -1.70 -13.07 -4.61
N VAL A 83 -1.20 -12.76 -5.80
CA VAL A 83 -1.95 -12.03 -6.83
C VAL A 83 -2.46 -13.01 -7.89
N GLY A 84 -3.73 -12.87 -8.23
CA GLY A 84 -4.35 -13.63 -9.31
C GLY A 84 -4.97 -12.70 -10.34
N LEU A 85 -4.85 -13.03 -11.63
CA LEU A 85 -5.53 -12.37 -12.73
C LEU A 85 -6.67 -13.24 -13.25
N TYR A 86 -7.87 -12.68 -13.26
CA TYR A 86 -9.03 -13.35 -13.88
C TYR A 86 -9.08 -13.04 -15.36
N HIS A 87 -9.02 -14.08 -16.18
CA HIS A 87 -9.16 -13.96 -17.65
C HIS A 87 -9.77 -15.23 -18.26
N GLY A 88 -10.75 -15.07 -19.13
CA GLY A 88 -11.36 -16.18 -19.86
C GLY A 88 -11.97 -17.26 -18.95
N GLY A 89 -12.64 -16.87 -17.86
CA GLY A 89 -13.27 -17.80 -16.92
C GLY A 89 -12.30 -18.48 -15.95
N THR A 90 -11.00 -18.13 -15.98
CA THR A 90 -9.95 -18.76 -15.19
C THR A 90 -9.19 -17.73 -14.36
N ILE A 91 -8.87 -18.08 -13.09
CA ILE A 91 -7.96 -17.29 -12.26
C ILE A 91 -6.54 -17.84 -12.49
N TRP A 92 -5.67 -16.98 -12.96
CA TRP A 92 -4.25 -17.25 -13.18
C TRP A 92 -3.43 -16.70 -12.05
N SER A 93 -2.54 -17.49 -11.45
CA SER A 93 -1.54 -16.96 -10.52
C SER A 93 -0.62 -15.98 -11.25
N PHE A 94 -0.28 -14.84 -10.58
CA PHE A 94 0.54 -13.79 -11.18
C PHE A 94 1.48 -13.16 -10.13
N SER A 95 2.12 -14.00 -9.31
CA SER A 95 2.99 -13.57 -8.22
C SER A 95 4.47 -13.79 -8.51
N THR A 96 4.81 -14.70 -9.42
CA THR A 96 6.19 -15.13 -9.68
C THR A 96 6.56 -15.03 -11.16
N PRO A 97 7.86 -14.96 -11.51
CA PRO A 97 8.29 -15.03 -12.91
C PRO A 97 7.82 -16.32 -13.62
N MET A 98 7.70 -17.43 -12.88
CA MET A 98 7.20 -18.69 -13.42
C MET A 98 5.71 -18.60 -13.75
N ASP A 99 4.93 -17.88 -12.96
CA ASP A 99 3.51 -17.64 -13.24
C ASP A 99 3.36 -16.85 -14.55
N LEU A 100 4.19 -15.84 -14.78
CA LEU A 100 4.22 -15.11 -16.04
C LEU A 100 4.50 -16.03 -17.24
N LEU A 101 5.46 -16.96 -17.11
CA LEU A 101 5.76 -17.93 -18.16
C LEU A 101 4.59 -18.90 -18.42
N ARG A 102 3.80 -19.22 -17.40
CA ARG A 102 2.61 -20.09 -17.49
C ARG A 102 1.34 -19.34 -17.89
N PHE A 103 1.37 -18.02 -17.97
CA PHE A 103 0.20 -17.19 -18.26
C PHE A 103 -0.22 -17.30 -19.72
N LYS A 104 -1.02 -18.31 -20.06
CA LYS A 104 -1.46 -18.63 -21.44
C LYS A 104 -2.24 -17.52 -22.16
N PRO A 105 -2.95 -16.57 -21.50
CA PRO A 105 -3.58 -15.47 -22.20
C PRO A 105 -2.62 -14.57 -22.99
N LEU A 106 -1.33 -14.58 -22.66
CA LEU A 106 -0.28 -13.92 -23.44
C LEU A 106 0.51 -14.93 -24.29
N SER A 107 0.87 -14.53 -25.52
CA SER A 107 1.82 -15.29 -26.34
C SER A 107 3.20 -15.34 -25.67
N MET A 108 4.06 -16.29 -26.06
CA MET A 108 5.39 -16.43 -25.49
C MET A 108 6.22 -15.13 -25.64
N LEU A 109 6.17 -14.49 -26.81
CA LEU A 109 6.88 -13.22 -27.05
C LEU A 109 6.38 -12.12 -26.12
N GLN A 110 5.08 -12.02 -25.90
CA GLN A 110 4.51 -11.04 -24.96
C GLN A 110 4.95 -11.31 -23.53
N ARG A 111 4.99 -12.58 -23.08
CA ARG A 111 5.50 -12.92 -21.73
C ARG A 111 6.95 -12.53 -21.57
N LEU A 112 7.81 -12.81 -22.55
CA LEU A 112 9.20 -12.40 -22.54
C LEU A 112 9.35 -10.88 -22.52
N ARG A 113 8.55 -10.16 -23.32
CA ARG A 113 8.53 -8.69 -23.32
C ARG A 113 8.13 -8.12 -21.96
N VAL A 114 7.05 -8.62 -21.34
CA VAL A 114 6.64 -8.21 -20.00
C VAL A 114 7.73 -8.49 -18.98
N GLY A 115 8.31 -9.68 -18.99
CA GLY A 115 9.42 -10.04 -18.10
C GLY A 115 10.63 -9.12 -18.25
N TRP A 116 11.01 -8.80 -19.48
CA TRP A 116 12.10 -7.89 -19.78
C TRP A 116 11.84 -6.48 -19.23
N TRP A 117 10.67 -5.93 -19.51
CA TRP A 117 10.31 -4.60 -19.02
C TRP A 117 10.19 -4.54 -17.49
N THR A 118 9.66 -5.58 -16.86
CA THR A 118 9.65 -5.70 -15.41
C THR A 118 11.07 -5.65 -14.85
N PHE A 119 11.99 -6.39 -15.43
CA PHE A 119 13.42 -6.36 -15.04
C PHE A 119 14.04 -4.98 -15.22
N VAL A 120 13.80 -4.33 -16.36
CA VAL A 120 14.31 -2.98 -16.65
C VAL A 120 13.79 -1.97 -15.62
N LEU A 121 12.49 -2.01 -15.32
CA LEU A 121 11.87 -1.11 -14.34
C LEU A 121 12.44 -1.32 -12.93
N GLN A 122 12.61 -2.56 -12.49
CA GLN A 122 13.22 -2.87 -11.19
C GLN A 122 14.65 -2.34 -11.05
N LYS A 123 15.41 -2.26 -12.16
CA LYS A 123 16.77 -1.71 -12.19
C LYS A 123 16.83 -0.20 -12.40
N THR A 124 15.70 0.42 -12.76
CA THR A 124 15.67 1.85 -13.04
C THR A 124 15.64 2.66 -11.74
N LYS A 125 16.72 3.37 -11.47
CA LYS A 125 16.83 4.28 -10.31
C LYS A 125 16.15 5.63 -10.56
N ASN A 126 16.20 6.14 -11.78
CA ASN A 126 15.56 7.40 -12.15
C ASN A 126 14.17 7.17 -12.74
N TRP A 127 13.18 6.99 -11.85
CA TRP A 127 11.79 6.80 -12.20
C TRP A 127 11.10 8.10 -12.70
N ARG A 128 11.65 9.27 -12.36
CA ARG A 128 11.09 10.59 -12.75
C ARG A 128 10.97 10.78 -14.26
N LYS A 129 11.81 10.11 -15.05
CA LYS A 129 11.69 10.12 -16.51
C LYS A 129 10.38 9.55 -17.06
N PHE A 130 9.59 8.89 -16.22
CA PHE A 130 8.29 8.31 -16.58
C PHE A 130 7.10 9.14 -16.08
N GLU A 131 7.32 10.23 -15.30
CA GLU A 131 6.23 11.01 -14.72
C GLU A 131 5.29 11.61 -15.77
N ASP A 132 5.84 12.03 -16.91
CA ASP A 132 5.10 12.67 -17.99
C ASP A 132 4.71 11.70 -19.12
N VAL A 133 4.92 10.40 -18.94
CA VAL A 133 4.64 9.39 -19.96
C VAL A 133 3.55 8.45 -19.46
N THR A 134 2.48 8.29 -20.23
CA THR A 134 1.45 7.31 -19.85
C THR A 134 1.97 5.88 -20.04
N ALA A 135 1.47 4.93 -19.25
CA ALA A 135 1.82 3.51 -19.43
C ALA A 135 1.51 3.02 -20.85
N ARG A 136 0.45 3.56 -21.47
CA ARG A 136 0.07 3.22 -22.86
C ARG A 136 1.11 3.66 -23.89
N ASP A 137 1.66 4.89 -23.72
CA ASP A 137 2.62 5.45 -24.68
C ASP A 137 4.02 4.86 -24.50
N TRP A 138 4.28 4.31 -23.30
CA TRP A 138 5.55 3.71 -22.96
C TRP A 138 5.65 2.22 -23.38
N LEU A 139 4.54 1.45 -23.36
CA LEU A 139 4.45 0.02 -23.70
C LEU A 139 4.31 -0.22 -25.20
#